data_6d83e0189cbdc7073e34c781fbc08bec
#
_entry.id   6d83e0189cbdc7073e34c781fbc08bec
#
_cell.length_a   1.000
_cell.length_b   1.000
_cell.length_c   1.000
_cell.angle_alpha   90.00
_cell.angle_beta   90.00
_cell.angle_gamma   90.00
#
_symmetry.space_group_name_H-M   'P 1'
#
loop_
_entity.id
_entity.type
_entity.pdbx_description
1 polymer ?
#
loop_
_entity_poly.entity_id
_entity_poly.type
_entity_poly.pdbx_seq_one_letter_code
_entity_poly.pdbx_strand_id
1 'polypeptide(L)'
;MKNYELLTIFKPSLDSEELDKIVDKISADIKDAKGEILSVDKMGRKKLAYDLQGYRDGFFTNMVVSLPADAIVEFKRNLKLNDNVLRFMFMETAKKAGVNA
;
A
#
# COMPACT_ATOMS: atom_id res chain seq x y z
N MET A 1 10.30 16.53 -1.02
CA MET A 1 9.57 15.26 -0.98
C MET A 1 9.18 14.83 -2.38
N LYS A 2 9.12 13.53 -2.59
CA LYS A 2 8.69 12.97 -3.88
C LYS A 2 7.40 12.19 -3.71
N ASN A 3 6.64 12.08 -4.78
CA ASN A 3 5.41 11.30 -4.80
C ASN A 3 5.69 9.87 -5.24
N TYR A 4 5.03 8.93 -4.59
CA TYR A 4 5.18 7.50 -4.88
C TYR A 4 3.83 6.86 -5.01
N GLU A 5 3.77 5.85 -5.87
CA GLU A 5 2.60 5.00 -6.00
C GLU A 5 2.90 3.68 -5.29
N LEU A 6 2.05 3.31 -4.35
CA LEU A 6 2.17 2.07 -3.60
C LEU A 6 1.00 1.18 -3.94
N LEU A 7 1.28 0.07 -4.62
CA LEU A 7 0.30 -0.98 -4.85
C LEU A 7 0.55 -2.08 -3.84
N THR A 8 -0.45 -2.41 -3.04
CA THR A 8 -0.35 -3.42 -2.00
C THR A 8 -1.39 -4.51 -2.22
N ILE A 9 -0.97 -5.76 -2.06
CA ILE A 9 -1.83 -6.92 -2.12
C ILE A 9 -1.88 -7.53 -0.72
N PHE A 10 -3.08 -7.55 -0.12
CA PHE A 10 -3.32 -8.10 1.21
C PHE A 10 -3.94 -9.49 1.11
N LYS A 11 -3.80 -10.27 2.18
CA LYS A 11 -4.41 -11.60 2.26
C LYS A 11 -5.91 -11.56 2.03
N PRO A 12 -6.48 -12.50 1.26
CA PRO A 12 -7.92 -12.51 1.00
C PRO A 12 -8.76 -12.97 2.19
N SER A 13 -8.13 -13.51 3.22
CA SER A 13 -8.81 -13.94 4.44
C SER A 13 -9.19 -12.79 5.37
N LEU A 14 -8.70 -11.59 5.10
CA LEU A 14 -9.04 -10.41 5.91
C LEU A 14 -10.47 -9.96 5.60
N ASP A 15 -11.22 -9.57 6.64
CA ASP A 15 -12.49 -8.90 6.42
C ASP A 15 -12.28 -7.40 6.17
N SER A 16 -13.34 -6.68 5.83
CA SER A 16 -13.23 -5.25 5.50
C SER A 16 -12.76 -4.41 6.69
N GLU A 17 -13.17 -4.78 7.90
CA GLU A 17 -12.77 -4.07 9.11
C GLU A 17 -11.27 -4.25 9.39
N GLU A 18 -10.78 -5.46 9.27
CA GLU A 18 -9.35 -5.76 9.43
C GLU A 18 -8.52 -5.05 8.37
N LEU A 19 -8.99 -5.04 7.14
CA LEU A 19 -8.32 -4.37 6.04
C LEU A 19 -8.22 -2.86 6.30
N ASP A 20 -9.31 -2.25 6.76
CA ASP A 20 -9.32 -0.82 7.08
C ASP A 20 -8.33 -0.48 8.18
N LYS A 21 -8.20 -1.32 9.20
CA LYS A 21 -7.22 -1.12 10.26
C LYS A 21 -5.79 -1.16 9.74
N ILE A 22 -5.51 -2.06 8.80
CA ILE A 22 -4.18 -2.18 8.20
C ILE A 22 -3.87 -0.94 7.36
N VAL A 23 -4.81 -0.49 6.56
CA VAL A 23 -4.66 0.73 5.75
C VAL A 23 -4.45 1.94 6.66
N ASP A 24 -5.19 2.04 7.75
CA ASP A 24 -5.04 3.12 8.73
C ASP A 24 -3.66 3.11 9.37
N LYS A 25 -3.13 1.92 9.68
CA LYS A 25 -1.77 1.80 10.23
C LYS A 25 -0.72 2.26 9.23
N ILE A 26 -0.86 1.86 7.97
CA ILE A 26 0.05 2.30 6.91
C ILE A 26 -0.02 3.82 6.77
N SER A 27 -1.22 4.38 6.84
CA SER A 27 -1.43 5.83 6.79
C SER A 27 -0.75 6.55 7.95
N ALA A 28 -0.84 5.98 9.14
CA ALA A 28 -0.19 6.53 10.33
C ALA A 28 1.34 6.49 10.19
N ASP A 29 1.88 5.40 9.66
CA ASP A 29 3.32 5.27 9.43
C ASP A 29 3.83 6.33 8.45
N ILE A 30 3.05 6.62 7.42
CA ILE A 30 3.40 7.67 6.46
C ILE A 30 3.42 9.04 7.13
N LYS A 31 2.42 9.33 7.94
CA LYS A 31 2.36 10.61 8.68
C LYS A 31 3.50 10.73 9.68
N ASP A 32 3.83 9.65 10.38
CA ASP A 32 4.94 9.63 11.33
C ASP A 32 6.28 9.87 10.64
N ALA A 33 6.40 9.45 9.40
CA ALA A 33 7.59 9.71 8.58
C ALA A 33 7.58 11.11 7.96
N LYS A 34 6.65 11.98 8.37
CA LYS A 34 6.46 13.34 7.84
C LYS A 34 6.00 13.33 6.37
N GLY A 35 5.37 12.26 5.96
CA GLY A 35 4.78 12.13 4.65
C GLY A 35 3.32 12.53 4.63
N GLU A 36 2.72 12.43 3.46
CA GLU A 36 1.32 12.78 3.25
C GLU A 36 0.69 11.75 2.32
N ILE A 37 -0.57 11.40 2.58
CA ILE A 37 -1.34 10.54 1.71
C ILE A 37 -2.12 11.42 0.75
N LEU A 38 -1.88 11.25 -0.54
CA LEU A 38 -2.52 12.04 -1.57
C LEU A 38 -3.80 11.38 -2.09
N SER A 39 -3.82 10.05 -2.17
CA SER A 39 -5.03 9.31 -2.54
C SER A 39 -4.94 7.87 -2.06
N VAL A 40 -6.11 7.26 -1.85
CA VAL A 40 -6.24 5.84 -1.52
C VAL A 40 -7.34 5.27 -2.41
N ASP A 41 -7.02 4.21 -3.14
CA ASP A 41 -7.98 3.50 -4.00
C ASP A 41 -8.01 2.04 -3.58
N LYS A 42 -9.10 1.63 -2.95
CA LYS A 42 -9.33 0.23 -2.56
C LYS A 42 -9.96 -0.47 -3.75
N MET A 43 -9.17 -1.22 -4.47
CA MET A 43 -9.58 -1.86 -5.72
C MET A 43 -10.40 -3.13 -5.51
N GLY A 44 -10.44 -3.62 -4.28
CA GLY A 44 -11.20 -4.80 -3.93
C GLY A 44 -10.44 -6.10 -4.15
N ARG A 45 -11.17 -7.21 -4.02
CA ARG A 45 -10.60 -8.54 -4.15
C ARG A 45 -10.46 -8.90 -5.63
N LYS A 46 -9.26 -9.32 -6.01
CA LYS A 46 -8.96 -9.70 -7.40
C LYS A 46 -8.12 -10.97 -7.43
N LYS A 47 -8.22 -11.72 -8.53
CA LYS A 47 -7.38 -12.88 -8.74
C LYS A 47 -5.95 -12.47 -9.04
N LEU A 48 -5.00 -13.24 -8.52
CA LEU A 48 -3.60 -13.06 -8.80
C LEU A 48 -3.24 -13.77 -10.10
N ALA A 49 -2.25 -13.22 -10.83
CA ALA A 49 -1.76 -13.85 -12.05
C ALA A 49 -1.10 -15.20 -11.76
N TYR A 50 -0.55 -15.36 -10.57
CA TYR A 50 0.03 -16.61 -10.06
C TYR A 50 -0.10 -16.64 -8.54
N ASP A 51 -0.02 -17.82 -7.95
CA ASP A 51 -0.19 -17.98 -6.52
C ASP A 51 0.92 -17.27 -5.74
N LEU A 52 0.55 -16.53 -4.69
CA LEU A 52 1.48 -15.91 -3.75
C LEU A 52 1.24 -16.54 -2.38
N GLN A 53 2.27 -17.17 -1.82
CA GLN A 53 2.21 -17.80 -0.49
C GLN A 53 1.00 -18.75 -0.33
N GLY A 54 0.60 -19.42 -1.40
CA GLY A 54 -0.55 -20.33 -1.40
C GLY A 54 -1.89 -19.66 -1.64
N TYR A 55 -1.93 -18.36 -1.83
CA TYR A 55 -3.17 -17.62 -2.11
C TYR A 55 -3.32 -17.38 -3.61
N ARG A 56 -4.55 -17.53 -4.11
CA ARG A 56 -4.88 -17.32 -5.53
C ARG A 56 -5.47 -15.94 -5.80
N ASP A 57 -5.90 -15.25 -4.77
CA ASP A 57 -6.47 -13.91 -4.86
C ASP A 57 -6.01 -13.07 -3.68
N GLY A 58 -6.37 -11.80 -3.70
CA GLY A 58 -6.02 -10.89 -2.63
C GLY A 58 -6.76 -9.57 -2.77
N PHE A 59 -6.71 -8.77 -1.70
CA PHE A 59 -7.24 -7.42 -1.73
C PHE A 59 -6.19 -6.45 -2.27
N PHE A 60 -6.53 -5.74 -3.32
CA PHE A 60 -5.65 -4.76 -3.95
C PHE A 60 -5.98 -3.37 -3.45
N THR A 61 -4.96 -2.63 -3.06
CA THR A 61 -5.09 -1.23 -2.65
C THR A 61 -3.98 -0.43 -3.31
N ASN A 62 -4.34 0.65 -3.98
CA ASN A 62 -3.39 1.56 -4.60
C ASN A 62 -3.41 2.89 -3.85
N MET A 63 -2.24 3.34 -3.43
CA MET A 63 -2.10 4.60 -2.71
C MET A 63 -1.08 5.49 -3.43
N VAL A 64 -1.37 6.77 -3.48
CA VAL A 64 -0.39 7.77 -3.90
C VAL A 64 -0.01 8.56 -2.66
N VAL A 65 1.27 8.58 -2.36
CA VAL A 65 1.79 9.17 -1.13
C VAL A 65 2.98 10.07 -1.43
N SER A 66 3.23 11.02 -0.54
CA SER A 66 4.41 11.87 -0.59
C SER A 66 5.28 11.53 0.61
N LEU A 67 6.55 11.21 0.38
CA LEU A 67 7.48 10.82 1.44
C LEU A 67 8.84 11.44 1.22
N PRO A 68 9.56 11.79 2.33
CA PRO A 68 10.97 12.11 2.22
C PRO A 68 11.77 10.90 1.74
N ALA A 69 12.78 11.11 0.94
CA ALA A 69 13.58 10.02 0.37
C ALA A 69 14.24 9.15 1.43
N ASP A 70 14.64 9.74 2.55
CA ASP A 70 15.30 9.01 3.65
C ASP A 70 14.36 8.14 4.48
N ALA A 71 13.05 8.32 4.35
CA ALA A 71 12.05 7.54 5.08
C ALA A 71 11.64 6.26 4.32
N ILE A 72 11.99 6.14 3.06
CA ILE A 72 11.48 5.07 2.19
C ILE A 72 12.00 3.69 2.61
N VAL A 73 13.26 3.58 2.96
CA VAL A 73 13.87 2.28 3.31
C VAL A 73 13.16 1.67 4.52
N GLU A 74 12.93 2.47 5.55
CA GLU A 74 12.25 2.00 6.75
C GLU A 74 10.78 1.69 6.47
N PHE A 75 10.11 2.51 5.67
CA PHE A 75 8.73 2.28 5.31
C PHE A 75 8.57 0.95 4.55
N LYS A 76 9.43 0.67 3.60
CA LYS A 76 9.42 -0.61 2.87
C LYS A 76 9.69 -1.78 3.81
N ARG A 77 10.59 -1.63 4.76
CA ARG A 77 10.87 -2.68 5.74
C ARG A 77 9.63 -3.00 6.55
N ASN A 78 8.91 -1.98 7.01
CA ASN A 78 7.68 -2.17 7.78
C ASN A 78 6.62 -2.90 6.97
N LEU A 79 6.50 -2.61 5.67
CA LEU A 79 5.59 -3.34 4.79
C LEU A 79 5.97 -4.82 4.66
N LYS A 80 7.26 -5.12 4.52
CA LYS A 80 7.74 -6.49 4.42
C LYS A 80 7.51 -7.30 5.69
N LEU A 81 7.57 -6.64 6.84
CA LEU A 81 7.37 -7.28 8.14
C LEU A 81 5.90 -7.51 8.47
N ASN A 82 4.99 -6.91 7.73
CA ASN A 82 3.57 -7.09 7.95
C ASN A 82 3.09 -8.38 7.29
N ASP A 83 2.71 -9.36 8.10
CA ASP A 83 2.28 -10.69 7.63
C ASP A 83 1.03 -10.65 6.77
N ASN A 84 0.23 -9.58 6.86
CA ASN A 84 -0.99 -9.44 6.08
C ASN A 84 -0.74 -8.94 4.67
N VAL A 85 0.48 -8.46 4.38
CA VAL A 85 0.87 -8.00 3.06
C VAL A 85 1.51 -9.15 2.31
N LEU A 86 0.87 -9.61 1.23
CA LEU A 86 1.42 -10.67 0.38
C LEU A 86 2.51 -10.13 -0.53
N ARG A 87 2.28 -8.95 -1.09
CA ARG A 87 3.22 -8.31 -2.00
C ARG A 87 2.92 -6.82 -2.06
N PHE A 88 3.94 -6.02 -2.33
CA PHE A 88 3.76 -4.60 -2.61
C PHE A 88 4.71 -4.16 -3.71
N MET A 89 4.29 -3.11 -4.42
CA MET A 89 5.13 -2.42 -5.40
C MET A 89 5.16 -0.95 -5.04
N PHE A 90 6.34 -0.39 -4.95
CA PHE A 90 6.55 0.98 -4.53
C PHE A 90 7.38 1.70 -5.60
N MET A 91 6.76 2.66 -6.29
CA MET A 91 7.36 3.33 -7.44
C MET A 91 7.22 4.84 -7.33
N GLU A 92 8.26 5.56 -7.73
CA GLU A 92 8.18 7.00 -7.86
C GLU A 92 7.20 7.35 -8.97
N THR A 93 6.37 8.36 -8.75
CA THR A 93 5.35 8.76 -9.71
C THR A 93 5.18 10.28 -9.73
N ALA A 94 4.71 10.79 -10.86
CA ALA A 94 4.28 12.18 -10.98
C ALA A 94 2.81 12.36 -10.65
N LYS A 95 2.07 11.29 -10.32
CA LYS A 95 0.63 11.37 -10.00
C LYS A 95 0.39 12.23 -8.78
N LYS A 96 -0.72 12.95 -8.80
CA LYS A 96 -1.20 13.77 -7.69
C LYS A 96 -2.59 13.31 -7.29
N ALA A 97 -3.02 13.67 -6.08
CA ALA A 97 -4.38 13.36 -5.62
C ALA A 97 -5.43 13.87 -6.60
N GLY A 98 -6.37 13.02 -6.95
CA GLY A 98 -7.47 13.38 -7.83
C GLY A 98 -7.10 13.50 -9.30
N VAL A 99 -5.89 13.13 -9.68
CA VAL A 99 -5.44 13.17 -11.08
C VAL A 99 -5.43 11.76 -11.65
N ASN A 100 -6.17 11.56 -12.72
CA ASN A 100 -6.12 10.33 -13.50
C ASN A 100 -5.18 10.54 -14.67
N ALA A 101 -4.10 9.81 -14.65
CA ALA A 101 -3.14 9.89 -15.74
C ALA A 101 -3.67 9.16 -16.98
#